data_4d949b6ccd0f682323615e82bf0596da
#
_entry.id   4d949b6ccd0f682323615e82bf0596da
#
_cell.length_a   1.000
_cell.length_b   1.000
_cell.length_c   1.000
_cell.angle_alpha   90.00
_cell.angle_beta   90.00
_cell.angle_gamma   90.00
#
_symmetry.space_group_name_H-M   'P 1'
#
loop_
_entity.id
_entity.type
_entity.pdbx_description
1 polymer ?
#
loop_
_entity_poly.entity_id
_entity_poly.type
_entity_poly.pdbx_seq_one_letter_code
_entity_poly.pdbx_strand_id
1 'polypeptide(L)'
;MIRYLLGCMAMITTCLLKATATTNTSQPDSLAHYIIMAAKNNPEVASGYHKYQAMVMNAEASGVLPNPELSLSVYPKPMPQENGRQVLTVGVMQMFPWFGTLKATRTMKEKQANAAFQQWREAGIALSYTVQQQWYTLLAKEEQLKYIVQNRQLLNNIKQAMLYQYKSSLATKGSKMSDQLRIEAEDAVYQEKIASIQDEIKALKQQFNLLLHRPENSFIALPDTLLARETPFMQWQEVQKNHPALEQLEAQNEAFVAQKELAQRKGMPSFALGVEYMVNQKNPHPLSGAMPDMNGMDMFMPMMKVSLPIYRKKVNAERKAAELQIQATQEAYLRKKDALQTEFVALQQQMSDAKRKIELYNHQITLLNNTLNLLQTEYINGSSSLTDILQTLREQIDNERKRSDSVAALCLLVAQYEKMISKYDYSSQQ
;
A
#
# COMPACT_ATOMS: atom_id res chain seq x y z
N MET A 1 69.53 6.09 0.01
CA MET A 1 68.08 6.18 0.14
C MET A 1 67.46 4.80 -0.01
N ILE A 2 67.89 3.88 0.76
CA ILE A 2 67.47 2.47 0.81
C ILE A 2 67.51 2.14 2.29
N ARG A 3 66.41 2.47 3.03
CA ARG A 3 66.35 2.10 4.49
C ARG A 3 64.98 2.38 5.11
N TYR A 4 63.86 2.16 4.38
CA TYR A 4 62.52 2.14 4.99
C TYR A 4 61.56 1.14 4.32
N LEU A 5 62.07 -0.03 3.93
CA LEU A 5 61.29 -1.06 3.23
C LEU A 5 61.42 -2.44 3.94
N LEU A 6 61.54 -2.43 5.25
CA LEU A 6 61.64 -3.66 6.03
C LEU A 6 61.09 -3.47 7.46
N GLY A 7 59.76 -3.19 7.55
CA GLY A 7 59.14 -2.97 8.86
C GLY A 7 57.64 -3.17 8.96
N CYS A 8 56.98 -3.73 7.95
CA CYS A 8 55.51 -3.95 7.98
C CYS A 8 55.08 -5.38 7.62
N MET A 9 55.91 -6.35 7.98
CA MET A 9 55.62 -7.76 7.69
C MET A 9 55.76 -8.61 8.95
N ALA A 10 54.98 -8.33 9.99
CA ALA A 10 54.75 -9.24 11.12
C ALA A 10 53.74 -8.63 12.07
N MET A 11 52.45 -8.76 11.81
CA MET A 11 51.35 -8.81 12.79
C MET A 11 50.00 -9.02 12.05
N ILE A 12 49.92 -10.13 11.33
CA ILE A 12 48.62 -10.74 11.05
C ILE A 12 48.45 -11.81 12.12
N THR A 13 48.20 -11.37 13.34
CA THR A 13 47.66 -12.21 14.40
C THR A 13 46.17 -12.37 14.14
N THR A 14 45.84 -13.56 13.77
CA THR A 14 44.53 -14.23 13.79
C THR A 14 43.62 -13.72 14.91
N CYS A 15 42.79 -12.75 14.62
CA CYS A 15 41.55 -12.53 15.35
C CYS A 15 40.45 -13.32 14.62
N LEU A 16 40.36 -14.60 14.89
CA LEU A 16 39.18 -15.42 14.68
C LEU A 16 38.10 -14.87 15.61
N LEU A 17 37.49 -13.73 15.24
CA LEU A 17 36.17 -13.39 15.71
C LEU A 17 35.25 -14.49 15.17
N LYS A 18 34.92 -15.43 16.05
CA LYS A 18 33.67 -16.18 15.93
C LYS A 18 32.56 -15.13 15.82
N ALA A 19 32.21 -14.77 14.61
CA ALA A 19 30.89 -14.26 14.33
C ALA A 19 29.95 -15.42 14.68
N THR A 20 29.50 -15.44 15.95
CA THR A 20 28.24 -16.06 16.27
C THR A 20 27.22 -15.29 15.44
N ALA A 21 26.99 -15.78 14.23
CA ALA A 21 25.74 -15.52 13.57
C ALA A 21 24.67 -15.96 14.58
N THR A 22 24.18 -15.03 15.37
CA THR A 22 22.83 -15.12 15.89
C THR A 22 21.98 -15.18 14.62
N THR A 23 21.78 -16.39 14.13
CA THR A 23 20.63 -16.71 13.34
C THR A 23 19.47 -16.35 14.27
N ASN A 24 18.99 -15.11 14.17
CA ASN A 24 17.61 -14.83 14.42
C ASN A 24 16.86 -15.75 13.46
N THR A 25 16.60 -16.95 13.92
CA THR A 25 15.50 -17.77 13.45
C THR A 25 14.25 -16.99 13.87
N SER A 26 13.98 -15.87 13.17
CA SER A 26 12.63 -15.36 13.05
C SER A 26 11.85 -16.58 12.57
N GLN A 27 10.99 -17.12 13.43
CA GLN A 27 10.05 -18.14 13.03
C GLN A 27 9.44 -17.67 11.71
N PRO A 28 9.67 -18.37 10.59
CA PRO A 28 9.26 -17.89 9.26
C PRO A 28 7.75 -17.79 9.08
N ASP A 29 7.00 -18.09 10.10
CA ASP A 29 5.58 -18.43 10.07
C ASP A 29 4.67 -17.43 10.81
N SER A 30 5.17 -16.23 11.11
CA SER A 30 4.32 -15.20 11.70
C SER A 30 3.62 -14.39 10.60
N LEU A 31 2.38 -13.97 10.86
CA LEU A 31 1.63 -13.04 9.98
C LEU A 31 2.48 -11.83 9.56
N ALA A 32 3.32 -11.30 10.46
CA ALA A 32 4.23 -10.20 10.17
C ALA A 32 5.21 -10.52 9.03
N HIS A 33 5.72 -11.76 8.95
CA HIS A 33 6.59 -12.19 7.85
C HIS A 33 5.85 -12.16 6.50
N TYR A 34 4.60 -12.64 6.45
CA TYR A 34 3.80 -12.62 5.23
C TYR A 34 3.44 -11.19 4.79
N ILE A 35 3.18 -10.29 5.74
CA ILE A 35 2.93 -8.88 5.46
C ILE A 35 4.18 -8.24 4.82
N ILE A 36 5.38 -8.46 5.39
CA ILE A 36 6.64 -7.93 4.84
C ILE A 36 6.92 -8.53 3.45
N MET A 37 6.67 -9.83 3.28
CA MET A 37 6.83 -10.50 1.98
C MET A 37 5.91 -9.90 0.92
N ALA A 38 4.63 -9.68 1.26
CA ALA A 38 3.68 -9.04 0.36
C ALA A 38 4.14 -7.64 -0.04
N ALA A 39 4.56 -6.81 0.94
CA ALA A 39 5.02 -5.45 0.67
C ALA A 39 6.24 -5.40 -0.26
N LYS A 40 7.17 -6.36 -0.14
CA LYS A 40 8.37 -6.44 -1.01
C LYS A 40 8.06 -6.90 -2.43
N ASN A 41 7.10 -7.80 -2.59
CA ASN A 41 6.84 -8.46 -3.87
C ASN A 41 5.69 -7.82 -4.65
N ASN A 42 4.87 -6.97 -4.03
CA ASN A 42 3.67 -6.44 -4.66
C ASN A 42 4.00 -5.37 -5.71
N PRO A 43 3.60 -5.57 -7.02
CA PRO A 43 3.89 -4.62 -8.08
C PRO A 43 3.20 -3.27 -7.91
N GLU A 44 2.04 -3.20 -7.24
CA GLU A 44 1.33 -1.95 -7.00
C GLU A 44 2.11 -1.05 -6.04
N VAL A 45 2.63 -1.63 -4.95
CA VAL A 45 3.49 -0.92 -3.99
C VAL A 45 4.80 -0.48 -4.67
N ALA A 46 5.44 -1.36 -5.45
CA ALA A 46 6.64 -1.02 -6.21
C ALA A 46 6.38 0.10 -7.23
N SER A 47 5.28 0.02 -7.98
CA SER A 47 4.87 1.07 -8.92
C SER A 47 4.63 2.42 -8.23
N GLY A 48 3.98 2.42 -7.06
CA GLY A 48 3.78 3.62 -6.24
C GLY A 48 5.11 4.26 -5.84
N TYR A 49 6.06 3.46 -5.40
CA TYR A 49 7.41 3.92 -5.05
C TYR A 49 8.16 4.54 -6.24
N HIS A 50 8.14 3.87 -7.40
CA HIS A 50 8.78 4.42 -8.60
C HIS A 50 8.12 5.72 -9.09
N LYS A 51 6.78 5.86 -8.94
CA LYS A 51 6.09 7.13 -9.21
C LYS A 51 6.57 8.25 -8.28
N TYR A 52 6.70 7.97 -6.99
CA TYR A 52 7.27 8.90 -6.02
C TYR A 52 8.69 9.31 -6.42
N GLN A 53 9.59 8.35 -6.68
CA GLN A 53 10.96 8.63 -7.11
C GLN A 53 11.01 9.47 -8.39
N ALA A 54 10.18 9.16 -9.38
CA ALA A 54 10.09 9.93 -10.61
C ALA A 54 9.68 11.39 -10.35
N MET A 55 8.77 11.62 -9.39
CA MET A 55 8.38 12.99 -9.00
C MET A 55 9.50 13.73 -8.28
N VAL A 56 10.31 13.05 -7.45
CA VAL A 56 11.51 13.62 -6.81
C VAL A 56 12.52 14.06 -7.88
N MET A 57 12.84 13.19 -8.84
CA MET A 57 13.76 13.54 -9.95
C MET A 57 13.21 14.71 -10.80
N ASN A 58 11.89 14.74 -11.04
CA ASN A 58 11.25 15.86 -11.73
C ASN A 58 11.33 17.17 -10.93
N ALA A 59 11.31 17.10 -9.59
CA ALA A 59 11.51 18.28 -8.76
C ALA A 59 12.95 18.80 -8.86
N GLU A 60 13.95 17.92 -8.83
CA GLU A 60 15.35 18.30 -9.04
C GLU A 60 15.56 18.92 -10.42
N ALA A 61 15.07 18.28 -11.48
CA ALA A 61 15.20 18.76 -12.85
C ALA A 61 14.55 20.15 -13.05
N SER A 62 13.49 20.46 -12.31
CA SER A 62 12.77 21.73 -12.44
C SER A 62 13.44 22.91 -11.70
N GLY A 63 14.43 22.62 -10.85
CA GLY A 63 15.19 23.62 -10.11
C GLY A 63 16.42 24.19 -10.84
N VAL A 64 16.75 23.67 -12.03
CA VAL A 64 17.91 24.08 -12.81
C VAL A 64 17.56 25.11 -13.90
N LEU A 65 18.55 25.83 -14.36
CA LEU A 65 18.37 26.77 -15.46
C LEU A 65 17.96 26.03 -16.74
N PRO A 66 17.09 26.62 -17.59
CA PRO A 66 16.81 26.08 -18.90
C PRO A 66 18.10 26.03 -19.76
N ASN A 67 18.13 25.12 -20.73
CA ASN A 67 19.28 24.96 -21.59
C ASN A 67 19.54 26.25 -22.38
N PRO A 68 20.83 26.59 -22.65
CA PRO A 68 21.16 27.65 -23.57
C PRO A 68 20.66 27.32 -24.98
N GLU A 69 20.16 28.35 -25.68
CA GLU A 69 19.68 28.24 -27.04
C GLU A 69 20.82 28.63 -28.00
N LEU A 70 21.13 27.73 -28.95
CA LEU A 70 22.07 28.01 -30.05
C LEU A 70 21.25 28.34 -31.30
N SER A 71 21.47 29.49 -31.88
CA SER A 71 20.87 29.92 -33.13
C SER A 71 21.93 29.97 -34.24
N LEU A 72 21.58 29.44 -35.40
CA LEU A 72 22.43 29.50 -36.61
C LEU A 72 21.58 30.04 -37.76
N SER A 73 21.99 31.16 -38.32
CA SER A 73 21.34 31.75 -39.50
C SER A 73 22.32 31.85 -40.65
N VAL A 74 21.99 31.26 -41.78
CA VAL A 74 22.78 31.27 -43.00
C VAL A 74 22.04 32.12 -44.07
N TYR A 75 22.75 33.03 -44.71
CA TYR A 75 22.17 33.92 -45.72
C TYR A 75 22.62 33.48 -47.12
N PRO A 76 21.82 32.66 -47.84
CA PRO A 76 22.20 32.21 -49.20
C PRO A 76 22.42 33.33 -50.20
N LYS A 77 21.75 34.48 -49.99
CA LYS A 77 22.02 35.73 -50.65
C LYS A 77 22.58 36.70 -49.60
N PRO A 78 23.90 36.92 -49.56
CA PRO A 78 24.49 37.76 -48.54
C PRO A 78 23.85 39.16 -48.52
N MET A 79 23.40 39.57 -47.32
CA MET A 79 22.75 40.88 -47.16
C MET A 79 23.82 41.97 -47.04
N PRO A 80 23.81 43.00 -47.90
CA PRO A 80 24.77 44.07 -47.80
C PRO A 80 24.51 44.89 -46.54
N GLN A 81 25.58 45.08 -45.75
CA GLN A 81 25.65 45.95 -44.58
C GLN A 81 26.79 46.93 -44.68
N GLU A 82 26.89 47.91 -43.76
CA GLU A 82 27.95 48.88 -43.70
C GLU A 82 29.33 48.22 -43.58
N ASN A 83 29.44 47.10 -42.90
CA ASN A 83 30.65 46.32 -42.60
C ASN A 83 30.93 45.20 -43.61
N GLY A 84 30.23 45.12 -44.77
CA GLY A 84 30.39 44.05 -45.73
C GLY A 84 29.08 43.34 -46.08
N ARG A 85 29.17 42.06 -46.43
CA ARG A 85 28.01 41.22 -46.71
C ARG A 85 27.85 40.08 -45.62
N GLN A 86 26.81 40.15 -44.88
CA GLN A 86 26.51 39.09 -43.84
C GLN A 86 26.21 37.77 -44.52
N VAL A 87 26.95 36.72 -44.13
CA VAL A 87 26.83 35.33 -44.70
C VAL A 87 26.32 34.38 -43.69
N LEU A 88 26.78 34.50 -42.44
CA LEU A 88 26.46 33.57 -41.36
C LEU A 88 26.34 34.35 -40.05
N THR A 89 25.40 33.93 -39.23
CA THR A 89 25.28 34.39 -37.84
C THR A 89 25.19 33.19 -36.92
N VAL A 90 25.98 33.20 -35.86
CA VAL A 90 25.93 32.20 -34.78
C VAL A 90 25.62 32.95 -33.48
N GLY A 91 24.54 32.56 -32.83
CA GLY A 91 24.14 33.15 -31.55
C GLY A 91 24.00 32.11 -30.45
N VAL A 92 24.41 32.46 -29.25
CA VAL A 92 24.14 31.66 -28.03
C VAL A 92 23.42 32.56 -27.04
N MET A 93 22.28 32.04 -26.48
CA MET A 93 21.45 32.81 -25.56
C MET A 93 21.08 31.94 -24.36
N GLN A 94 21.30 32.45 -23.14
CA GLN A 94 20.87 31.81 -21.88
C GLN A 94 19.72 32.60 -21.27
N MET A 95 18.61 31.89 -21.00
CA MET A 95 17.46 32.47 -20.30
C MET A 95 17.62 32.33 -18.77
N PHE A 96 17.30 33.42 -18.09
CA PHE A 96 17.27 33.52 -16.63
C PHE A 96 15.84 33.89 -16.19
N PRO A 97 15.06 32.94 -15.65
CA PRO A 97 13.76 33.24 -15.02
C PRO A 97 13.96 34.26 -13.88
N TRP A 98 12.86 34.95 -13.51
CA TRP A 98 12.89 35.86 -12.38
C TRP A 98 13.45 35.21 -11.12
N PHE A 99 14.14 35.97 -10.28
CA PHE A 99 14.77 35.50 -9.05
C PHE A 99 13.79 34.71 -8.18
N GLY A 100 14.20 33.50 -7.79
CA GLY A 100 13.41 32.58 -6.97
C GLY A 100 12.32 31.79 -7.72
N THR A 101 12.12 31.98 -9.04
CA THR A 101 11.15 31.20 -9.83
C THR A 101 11.55 29.74 -9.90
N LEU A 102 12.80 29.41 -10.11
CA LEU A 102 13.33 28.04 -10.15
C LEU A 102 13.13 27.35 -8.77
N LYS A 103 13.50 28.09 -7.70
CA LYS A 103 13.27 27.59 -6.33
C LYS A 103 11.78 27.33 -6.07
N ALA A 104 10.89 28.26 -6.42
CA ALA A 104 9.45 28.08 -6.24
C ALA A 104 8.89 26.90 -7.07
N THR A 105 9.43 26.70 -8.31
CA THR A 105 9.05 25.54 -9.15
C THR A 105 9.49 24.23 -8.49
N ARG A 106 10.73 24.18 -8.02
CA ARG A 106 11.26 23.01 -7.30
C ARG A 106 10.43 22.71 -6.05
N THR A 107 10.20 23.73 -5.19
CA THR A 107 9.41 23.56 -3.95
C THR A 107 8.00 23.05 -4.24
N MET A 108 7.31 23.60 -5.25
CA MET A 108 5.99 23.08 -5.66
C MET A 108 6.06 21.60 -6.06
N LYS A 109 7.08 21.21 -6.85
CA LYS A 109 7.28 19.81 -7.26
C LYS A 109 7.66 18.89 -6.11
N GLU A 110 8.47 19.35 -5.16
CA GLU A 110 8.81 18.63 -3.93
C GLU A 110 7.56 18.35 -3.08
N LYS A 111 6.65 19.34 -2.96
CA LYS A 111 5.37 19.15 -2.25
C LYS A 111 4.44 18.18 -2.98
N GLN A 112 4.43 18.20 -4.32
CA GLN A 112 3.71 17.18 -5.11
C GLN A 112 4.31 15.78 -4.93
N ALA A 113 5.64 15.65 -4.88
CA ALA A 113 6.32 14.39 -4.59
C ALA A 113 5.98 13.88 -3.19
N ASN A 114 5.89 14.77 -2.18
CA ASN A 114 5.47 14.39 -0.83
C ASN A 114 4.02 13.84 -0.82
N ALA A 115 3.10 14.43 -1.57
CA ALA A 115 1.75 13.90 -1.69
C ALA A 115 1.74 12.49 -2.32
N ALA A 116 2.58 12.23 -3.34
CA ALA A 116 2.75 10.91 -3.94
C ALA A 116 3.39 9.90 -2.97
N PHE A 117 4.30 10.34 -2.10
CA PHE A 117 4.87 9.54 -1.02
C PHE A 117 3.80 9.06 -0.05
N GLN A 118 2.90 9.95 0.39
CA GLN A 118 1.80 9.57 1.28
C GLN A 118 0.83 8.59 0.61
N GLN A 119 0.57 8.76 -0.69
CA GLN A 119 -0.24 7.83 -1.46
C GLN A 119 0.40 6.43 -1.55
N TRP A 120 1.72 6.37 -1.73
CA TRP A 120 2.46 5.11 -1.70
C TRP A 120 2.39 4.44 -0.31
N ARG A 121 2.54 5.21 0.78
CA ARG A 121 2.36 4.70 2.16
C ARG A 121 0.96 4.10 2.36
N GLU A 122 -0.08 4.80 1.91
CA GLU A 122 -1.47 4.34 2.02
C GLU A 122 -1.67 3.00 1.28
N ALA A 123 -1.10 2.83 0.09
CA ALA A 123 -1.15 1.58 -0.67
C ALA A 123 -0.48 0.41 0.09
N GLY A 124 0.68 0.64 0.70
CA GLY A 124 1.37 -0.36 1.51
C GLY A 124 0.58 -0.78 2.76
N ILE A 125 -0.03 0.19 3.45
CA ILE A 125 -0.87 -0.06 4.62
C ILE A 125 -2.17 -0.79 4.21
N ALA A 126 -2.78 -0.43 3.08
CA ALA A 126 -3.95 -1.12 2.55
C ALA A 126 -3.63 -2.59 2.18
N LEU A 127 -2.47 -2.83 1.58
CA LEU A 127 -1.99 -4.19 1.30
C LEU A 127 -1.83 -5.01 2.58
N SER A 128 -1.24 -4.43 3.64
CA SER A 128 -1.08 -5.12 4.92
C SER A 128 -2.41 -5.56 5.52
N TYR A 129 -3.44 -4.73 5.40
CA TYR A 129 -4.79 -5.07 5.81
C TYR A 129 -5.39 -6.20 4.97
N THR A 130 -5.20 -6.18 3.65
CA THR A 130 -5.68 -7.23 2.74
C THR A 130 -5.03 -8.59 3.05
N VAL A 131 -3.73 -8.61 3.37
CA VAL A 131 -3.02 -9.82 3.82
C VAL A 131 -3.62 -10.35 5.11
N GLN A 132 -3.86 -9.48 6.09
CA GLN A 132 -4.49 -9.85 7.36
C GLN A 132 -5.92 -10.39 7.14
N GLN A 133 -6.68 -9.79 6.23
CA GLN A 133 -8.03 -10.23 5.90
C GLN A 133 -8.04 -11.66 5.36
N GLN A 134 -7.22 -11.96 4.38
CA GLN A 134 -7.13 -13.32 3.84
C GLN A 134 -6.61 -14.32 4.87
N TRP A 135 -5.63 -13.92 5.69
CA TRP A 135 -5.09 -14.74 6.77
C TRP A 135 -6.14 -15.16 7.79
N TYR A 136 -6.89 -14.22 8.34
CA TYR A 136 -7.92 -14.53 9.35
C TYR A 136 -9.11 -15.29 8.77
N THR A 137 -9.46 -15.01 7.51
CA THR A 137 -10.48 -15.80 6.79
C THR A 137 -10.05 -17.25 6.62
N LEU A 138 -8.80 -17.48 6.24
CA LEU A 138 -8.24 -18.82 6.09
C LEU A 138 -8.21 -19.57 7.44
N LEU A 139 -7.75 -18.91 8.49
CA LEU A 139 -7.74 -19.48 9.85
C LEU A 139 -9.14 -19.86 10.34
N ALA A 140 -10.15 -19.03 10.10
CA ALA A 140 -11.51 -19.32 10.47
C ALA A 140 -12.04 -20.58 9.76
N LYS A 141 -11.71 -20.76 8.48
CA LYS A 141 -12.08 -21.95 7.71
C LYS A 141 -11.38 -23.22 8.17
N GLU A 142 -10.08 -23.15 8.49
CA GLU A 142 -9.34 -24.28 9.07
C GLU A 142 -9.92 -24.69 10.44
N GLU A 143 -10.27 -23.71 11.28
CA GLU A 143 -10.92 -23.98 12.57
C GLU A 143 -12.31 -24.62 12.39
N GLN A 144 -13.12 -24.13 11.46
CA GLN A 144 -14.42 -24.71 11.12
C GLN A 144 -14.30 -26.17 10.64
N LEU A 145 -13.33 -26.45 9.76
CA LEU A 145 -13.04 -27.80 9.29
C LEU A 145 -12.75 -28.74 10.45
N LYS A 146 -11.90 -28.31 11.38
CA LYS A 146 -11.51 -29.07 12.58
C LYS A 146 -12.73 -29.46 13.41
N TYR A 147 -13.62 -28.51 13.67
CA TYR A 147 -14.85 -28.80 14.44
C TYR A 147 -15.81 -29.74 13.71
N ILE A 148 -16.00 -29.59 12.41
CA ILE A 148 -16.86 -30.48 11.64
C ILE A 148 -16.32 -31.92 11.64
N VAL A 149 -15.00 -32.09 11.50
CA VAL A 149 -14.35 -33.39 11.57
C VAL A 149 -14.54 -34.03 12.96
N GLN A 150 -14.36 -33.24 14.04
CA GLN A 150 -14.61 -33.72 15.41
C GLN A 150 -16.07 -34.16 15.64
N ASN A 151 -17.03 -33.36 15.19
CA ASN A 151 -18.44 -33.68 15.31
C ASN A 151 -18.84 -34.90 14.46
N ARG A 152 -18.27 -35.08 13.29
CA ARG A 152 -18.44 -36.30 12.49
C ARG A 152 -17.91 -37.54 13.22
N GLN A 153 -16.76 -37.41 13.90
CA GLN A 153 -16.22 -38.52 14.70
C GLN A 153 -17.14 -38.85 15.87
N LEU A 154 -17.73 -37.85 16.51
CA LEU A 154 -18.72 -38.03 17.56
C LEU A 154 -19.98 -38.75 17.03
N LEU A 155 -20.48 -38.36 15.84
CA LEU A 155 -21.59 -39.05 15.17
C LEU A 155 -21.27 -40.53 14.91
N ASN A 156 -20.05 -40.84 14.46
CA ASN A 156 -19.60 -42.21 14.25
C ASN A 156 -19.53 -43.00 15.55
N ASN A 157 -19.12 -42.40 16.67
CA ASN A 157 -19.16 -43.05 17.99
C ASN A 157 -20.57 -43.38 18.39
N ILE A 158 -21.54 -42.49 18.18
CA ILE A 158 -22.97 -42.73 18.42
C ILE A 158 -23.47 -43.89 17.55
N LYS A 159 -23.10 -43.91 16.25
CA LYS A 159 -23.45 -45.03 15.33
C LYS A 159 -22.93 -46.37 15.86
N GLN A 160 -21.71 -46.45 16.34
CA GLN A 160 -21.14 -47.67 16.91
C GLN A 160 -21.86 -48.14 18.17
N ALA A 161 -22.17 -47.22 19.09
CA ALA A 161 -22.94 -47.51 20.30
C ALA A 161 -24.33 -48.10 19.98
N MET A 162 -25.02 -47.50 18.98
CA MET A 162 -26.30 -48.00 18.50
C MET A 162 -26.22 -49.41 17.90
N LEU A 163 -25.22 -49.68 17.06
CA LEU A 163 -25.01 -50.98 16.45
C LEU A 163 -24.69 -52.03 17.51
N TYR A 164 -23.98 -51.67 18.58
CA TYR A 164 -23.73 -52.56 19.71
C TYR A 164 -25.03 -52.90 20.48
N GLN A 165 -25.86 -51.89 20.76
CA GLN A 165 -27.19 -52.10 21.40
C GLN A 165 -28.10 -52.96 20.54
N TYR A 166 -28.12 -52.77 19.22
CA TYR A 166 -28.94 -53.59 18.31
C TYR A 166 -28.51 -55.05 18.29
N LYS A 167 -27.21 -55.35 18.41
CA LYS A 167 -26.67 -56.73 18.45
C LYS A 167 -26.82 -57.42 19.81
N SER A 168 -26.89 -56.66 20.88
CA SER A 168 -27.13 -57.21 22.22
C SER A 168 -28.61 -57.52 22.44
N SER A 169 -28.98 -58.67 23.06
CA SER A 169 -30.34 -59.08 23.33
C SER A 169 -31.16 -58.09 24.18
N LEU A 170 -30.61 -56.99 24.57
CA LEU A 170 -31.20 -55.83 25.28
C LEU A 170 -32.03 -54.91 24.39
N ALA A 171 -32.19 -55.20 23.10
CA ALA A 171 -32.92 -54.40 22.10
C ALA A 171 -34.43 -54.28 22.35
N THR A 172 -34.85 -54.04 23.60
CA THR A 172 -36.28 -54.17 23.97
C THR A 172 -37.09 -52.91 23.68
N LYS A 173 -36.57 -51.75 23.40
CA LYS A 173 -37.40 -50.54 23.15
C LYS A 173 -36.77 -49.34 22.35
N GLY A 174 -35.56 -49.37 21.87
CA GLY A 174 -34.95 -48.10 21.45
C GLY A 174 -34.39 -47.96 20.02
N SER A 175 -33.70 -48.98 19.51
CA SER A 175 -32.97 -48.84 18.22
C SER A 175 -33.82 -49.25 17.03
N LYS A 176 -34.30 -48.29 16.27
CA LYS A 176 -35.07 -48.53 15.04
C LYS A 176 -34.16 -48.51 13.83
N MET A 177 -34.40 -49.32 12.79
CA MET A 177 -33.70 -49.28 11.51
C MET A 177 -33.73 -47.84 10.89
N SER A 178 -34.83 -47.12 11.16
CA SER A 178 -34.95 -45.70 10.76
C SER A 178 -33.88 -44.81 11.35
N ASP A 179 -33.38 -45.11 12.56
CA ASP A 179 -32.34 -44.29 13.21
C ASP A 179 -30.98 -44.51 12.59
N GLN A 180 -30.67 -45.74 12.14
CA GLN A 180 -29.46 -46.02 11.38
C GLN A 180 -29.43 -45.23 10.04
N LEU A 181 -30.55 -45.25 9.30
CA LEU A 181 -30.67 -44.53 8.05
C LEU A 181 -30.53 -42.99 8.25
N ARG A 182 -31.05 -42.45 9.36
CA ARG A 182 -30.87 -41.02 9.71
C ARG A 182 -29.44 -40.70 10.01
N ILE A 183 -28.69 -41.53 10.73
CA ILE A 183 -27.24 -41.29 10.97
C ILE A 183 -26.45 -41.36 9.67
N GLU A 184 -26.76 -42.32 8.78
CA GLU A 184 -26.11 -42.43 7.48
C GLU A 184 -26.37 -41.18 6.59
N ALA A 185 -27.60 -40.68 6.61
CA ALA A 185 -27.93 -39.44 5.92
C ALA A 185 -27.17 -38.23 6.49
N GLU A 186 -27.06 -38.14 7.83
CA GLU A 186 -26.33 -37.08 8.49
C GLU A 186 -24.81 -37.17 8.23
N ASP A 187 -24.22 -38.39 8.24
CA ASP A 187 -22.82 -38.60 7.90
C ASP A 187 -22.51 -38.17 6.46
N ALA A 188 -23.44 -38.42 5.52
CA ALA A 188 -23.30 -37.95 4.15
C ALA A 188 -23.28 -36.41 4.06
N VAL A 189 -24.13 -35.72 4.87
CA VAL A 189 -24.11 -34.25 4.96
C VAL A 189 -22.78 -33.73 5.53
N TYR A 190 -22.20 -34.41 6.53
CA TYR A 190 -20.91 -34.04 7.08
C TYR A 190 -19.77 -34.28 6.08
N GLN A 191 -19.81 -35.36 5.32
CA GLN A 191 -18.82 -35.62 4.25
C GLN A 191 -18.83 -34.52 3.20
N GLU A 192 -20.02 -34.11 2.74
CA GLU A 192 -20.17 -33.03 1.78
C GLU A 192 -19.63 -31.70 2.35
N LYS A 193 -20.00 -31.33 3.57
CA LYS A 193 -19.50 -30.10 4.24
C LYS A 193 -17.99 -30.11 4.40
N ILE A 194 -17.39 -31.24 4.77
CA ILE A 194 -15.93 -31.38 4.87
C ILE A 194 -15.27 -31.16 3.51
N ALA A 195 -15.77 -31.81 2.45
CA ALA A 195 -15.24 -31.67 1.11
C ALA A 195 -15.34 -30.21 0.62
N SER A 196 -16.51 -29.58 0.78
CA SER A 196 -16.75 -28.18 0.42
C SER A 196 -15.79 -27.22 1.14
N ILE A 197 -15.60 -27.36 2.45
CA ILE A 197 -14.68 -26.50 3.20
C ILE A 197 -13.22 -26.78 2.82
N GLN A 198 -12.84 -28.03 2.52
CA GLN A 198 -11.49 -28.33 2.03
C GLN A 198 -11.20 -27.67 0.69
N ASP A 199 -12.18 -27.65 -0.23
CA ASP A 199 -12.05 -26.95 -1.51
C ASP A 199 -11.96 -25.43 -1.31
N GLU A 200 -12.76 -24.85 -0.41
CA GLU A 200 -12.66 -23.43 -0.03
C GLU A 200 -11.26 -23.09 0.54
N ILE A 201 -10.75 -23.90 1.46
CA ILE A 201 -9.42 -23.73 2.07
C ILE A 201 -8.34 -23.79 1.01
N LYS A 202 -8.44 -24.75 0.07
CA LYS A 202 -7.49 -24.85 -1.05
C LYS A 202 -7.50 -23.60 -1.90
N ALA A 203 -8.66 -23.11 -2.27
CA ALA A 203 -8.80 -21.87 -3.04
C ALA A 203 -8.26 -20.66 -2.29
N LEU A 204 -8.56 -20.53 -0.98
CA LEU A 204 -8.04 -19.45 -0.15
C LEU A 204 -6.51 -19.50 -0.01
N LYS A 205 -5.91 -20.70 0.12
CA LYS A 205 -4.44 -20.86 0.12
C LYS A 205 -3.81 -20.41 -1.18
N GLN A 206 -4.41 -20.75 -2.32
CA GLN A 206 -3.94 -20.27 -3.62
C GLN A 206 -4.06 -18.75 -3.75
N GLN A 207 -5.21 -18.17 -3.39
CA GLN A 207 -5.40 -16.71 -3.39
C GLN A 207 -4.40 -15.98 -2.49
N PHE A 208 -4.13 -16.52 -1.29
CA PHE A 208 -3.13 -15.96 -0.38
C PHE A 208 -1.72 -16.01 -0.97
N ASN A 209 -1.33 -17.12 -1.62
CA ASN A 209 -0.05 -17.23 -2.28
C ASN A 209 0.08 -16.25 -3.45
N LEU A 210 -0.96 -16.09 -4.25
CA LEU A 210 -1.00 -15.10 -5.35
C LEU A 210 -0.87 -13.66 -4.82
N LEU A 211 -1.54 -13.33 -3.70
CA LEU A 211 -1.41 -12.02 -3.06
C LEU A 211 0.04 -11.74 -2.61
N LEU A 212 0.78 -12.78 -2.20
CA LEU A 212 2.19 -12.70 -1.84
C LEU A 212 3.14 -12.74 -3.05
N HIS A 213 2.62 -12.85 -4.27
CA HIS A 213 3.39 -13.02 -5.51
C HIS A 213 4.38 -14.20 -5.45
N ARG A 214 3.90 -15.36 -4.97
CA ARG A 214 4.66 -16.61 -4.92
C ARG A 214 3.88 -17.76 -5.59
N PRO A 215 4.50 -18.92 -5.90
CA PRO A 215 3.80 -20.04 -6.51
C PRO A 215 2.55 -20.44 -5.73
N GLU A 216 1.44 -20.70 -6.44
CA GLU A 216 0.11 -20.94 -5.87
C GLU A 216 0.05 -22.05 -4.80
N ASN A 217 0.87 -23.09 -4.98
CA ASN A 217 0.90 -24.25 -4.10
C ASN A 217 2.00 -24.17 -3.01
N SER A 218 2.57 -22.98 -2.76
CA SER A 218 3.55 -22.79 -1.70
C SER A 218 2.96 -23.10 -0.33
N PHE A 219 3.74 -23.72 0.52
CA PHE A 219 3.31 -24.02 1.89
C PHE A 219 3.03 -22.74 2.68
N ILE A 220 1.94 -22.76 3.44
CA ILE A 220 1.54 -21.69 4.36
C ILE A 220 1.53 -22.30 5.76
N ALA A 221 2.41 -21.83 6.62
CA ALA A 221 2.40 -22.20 8.02
C ALA A 221 1.30 -21.41 8.74
N LEU A 222 0.32 -22.13 9.25
CA LEU A 222 -0.80 -21.57 10.01
C LEU A 222 -0.67 -21.98 11.47
N PRO A 223 -1.08 -21.15 12.43
CA PRO A 223 -1.20 -21.55 13.83
C PRO A 223 -2.32 -22.58 13.98
N ASP A 224 -2.16 -23.47 14.94
CA ASP A 224 -3.13 -24.56 15.19
C ASP A 224 -4.52 -24.09 15.64
N THR A 225 -4.61 -22.89 16.20
CA THR A 225 -5.86 -22.35 16.76
C THR A 225 -6.04 -20.89 16.39
N LEU A 226 -7.28 -20.51 16.08
CA LEU A 226 -7.66 -19.12 15.89
C LEU A 226 -7.94 -18.47 17.26
N LEU A 227 -7.02 -17.62 17.71
CA LEU A 227 -7.15 -16.87 18.95
C LEU A 227 -7.70 -15.46 18.70
N ALA A 228 -8.62 -15.03 19.55
CA ALA A 228 -9.09 -13.65 19.55
C ALA A 228 -7.96 -12.71 19.91
N ARG A 229 -7.76 -11.65 19.12
CA ARG A 229 -6.79 -10.60 19.45
C ARG A 229 -7.33 -9.70 20.56
N GLU A 230 -6.43 -9.22 21.41
CA GLU A 230 -6.77 -8.17 22.36
C GLU A 230 -7.19 -6.90 21.61
N THR A 231 -8.25 -6.26 22.11
CA THR A 231 -8.68 -4.98 21.55
C THR A 231 -7.81 -3.87 22.11
N PRO A 232 -7.16 -3.08 21.23
CA PRO A 232 -6.35 -1.96 21.68
C PRO A 232 -7.21 -0.86 22.30
N PHE A 233 -6.59 -0.04 23.14
CA PHE A 233 -7.20 1.21 23.58
C PHE A 233 -7.23 2.18 22.42
N MET A 234 -8.42 2.45 21.89
CA MET A 234 -8.62 3.25 20.68
C MET A 234 -8.72 4.73 21.00
N GLN A 235 -7.86 5.55 20.36
CA GLN A 235 -7.85 7.01 20.49
C GLN A 235 -8.02 7.66 19.13
N TRP A 236 -9.00 8.56 19.01
CA TRP A 236 -9.25 9.32 17.79
C TRP A 236 -8.07 10.23 17.42
N GLN A 237 -7.41 10.84 18.42
CA GLN A 237 -6.25 11.72 18.22
C GLN A 237 -5.09 11.00 17.50
N GLU A 238 -4.88 9.72 17.80
CA GLU A 238 -3.85 8.91 17.18
C GLU A 238 -4.14 8.66 15.70
N VAL A 239 -5.40 8.35 15.36
CA VAL A 239 -5.87 8.20 13.98
C VAL A 239 -5.69 9.51 13.21
N GLN A 240 -6.15 10.63 13.79
CA GLN A 240 -6.06 11.94 13.14
C GLN A 240 -4.60 12.35 12.85
N LYS A 241 -3.66 12.00 13.73
CA LYS A 241 -2.25 12.37 13.59
C LYS A 241 -1.50 11.53 12.56
N ASN A 242 -1.83 10.24 12.44
CA ASN A 242 -0.98 9.28 11.73
C ASN A 242 -1.61 8.76 10.42
N HIS A 243 -2.79 9.23 10.03
CA HIS A 243 -3.49 8.68 8.86
C HIS A 243 -2.94 9.23 7.54
N PRO A 244 -2.36 8.39 6.63
CA PRO A 244 -1.66 8.85 5.43
C PRO A 244 -2.55 9.66 4.48
N ALA A 245 -3.84 9.34 4.38
CA ALA A 245 -4.76 10.10 3.51
C ALA A 245 -5.00 11.54 4.01
N LEU A 246 -4.89 11.82 5.31
CA LEU A 246 -4.92 13.18 5.82
C LEU A 246 -3.61 13.91 5.52
N GLU A 247 -2.47 13.25 5.78
CA GLU A 247 -1.13 13.77 5.42
C GLU A 247 -1.00 14.02 3.91
N GLN A 248 -1.59 13.16 3.06
CA GLN A 248 -1.63 13.36 1.61
C GLN A 248 -2.37 14.64 1.23
N LEU A 249 -3.54 14.89 1.81
CA LEU A 249 -4.32 16.10 1.55
C LEU A 249 -3.61 17.36 2.06
N GLU A 250 -2.93 17.29 3.19
CA GLU A 250 -2.07 18.37 3.69
C GLU A 250 -0.92 18.67 2.72
N ALA A 251 -0.21 17.63 2.26
CA ALA A 251 0.86 17.79 1.28
C ALA A 251 0.36 18.35 -0.07
N GLN A 252 -0.85 17.95 -0.51
CA GLN A 252 -1.48 18.53 -1.70
C GLN A 252 -1.84 20.01 -1.48
N ASN A 253 -2.37 20.37 -0.32
CA ASN A 253 -2.64 21.77 0.02
C ASN A 253 -1.37 22.63 -0.02
N GLU A 254 -0.29 22.14 0.59
CA GLU A 254 1.02 22.80 0.52
C GLU A 254 1.54 22.95 -0.91
N ALA A 255 1.33 21.94 -1.77
CA ALA A 255 1.69 22.01 -3.18
C ALA A 255 0.90 23.12 -3.92
N PHE A 256 -0.40 23.28 -3.63
CA PHE A 256 -1.20 24.37 -4.21
C PHE A 256 -0.82 25.74 -3.65
N VAL A 257 -0.42 25.84 -2.37
CA VAL A 257 0.14 27.08 -1.81
C VAL A 257 1.44 27.46 -2.55
N ALA A 258 2.34 26.49 -2.75
CA ALA A 258 3.56 26.70 -3.53
C ALA A 258 3.26 27.02 -5.00
N GLN A 259 2.23 26.42 -5.60
CA GLN A 259 1.76 26.74 -6.95
C GLN A 259 1.27 28.19 -7.08
N LYS A 260 0.54 28.69 -6.06
CA LYS A 260 0.09 30.09 -6.00
C LYS A 260 1.31 31.04 -5.97
N GLU A 261 2.33 30.74 -5.16
CA GLU A 261 3.58 31.53 -5.13
C GLU A 261 4.30 31.49 -6.47
N LEU A 262 4.40 30.30 -7.09
CA LEU A 262 4.99 30.14 -8.41
C LEU A 262 4.27 30.98 -9.47
N ALA A 263 2.93 30.98 -9.47
CA ALA A 263 2.13 31.78 -10.39
C ALA A 263 2.44 33.30 -10.24
N GLN A 264 2.63 33.78 -9.01
CA GLN A 264 3.06 35.17 -8.77
C GLN A 264 4.44 35.47 -9.36
N ARG A 265 5.43 34.58 -9.17
CA ARG A 265 6.81 34.75 -9.68
C ARG A 265 6.86 34.65 -11.20
N LYS A 266 6.08 33.79 -11.83
CA LYS A 266 5.90 33.72 -13.28
C LYS A 266 5.29 34.98 -13.90
N GLY A 267 4.62 35.80 -13.09
CA GLY A 267 4.13 37.10 -13.47
C GLY A 267 5.19 38.24 -13.44
N MET A 268 6.43 37.92 -13.11
CA MET A 268 7.56 38.88 -13.13
C MET A 268 8.32 38.77 -14.45
N PRO A 269 9.09 39.82 -14.84
CA PRO A 269 9.92 39.78 -16.04
C PRO A 269 10.93 38.64 -16.02
N SER A 270 11.30 38.11 -17.19
CA SER A 270 12.44 37.21 -17.34
C SER A 270 13.50 37.86 -18.21
N PHE A 271 14.76 37.47 -17.98
CA PHE A 271 15.92 38.04 -18.67
C PHE A 271 16.60 36.93 -19.48
N ALA A 272 17.17 37.31 -20.61
CA ALA A 272 18.08 36.43 -21.33
C ALA A 272 19.31 37.23 -21.71
N LEU A 273 20.49 36.62 -21.56
CA LEU A 273 21.76 37.17 -21.98
C LEU A 273 22.32 36.27 -23.07
N GLY A 274 22.86 36.91 -24.11
CA GLY A 274 23.41 36.18 -25.23
C GLY A 274 24.51 36.94 -25.91
N VAL A 275 25.16 36.23 -26.80
CA VAL A 275 26.16 36.78 -27.70
C VAL A 275 25.88 36.28 -29.10
N GLU A 276 26.06 37.15 -30.07
CA GLU A 276 25.90 36.84 -31.49
C GLU A 276 27.20 37.20 -32.23
N TYR A 277 27.66 36.25 -33.01
CA TYR A 277 28.83 36.41 -33.87
C TYR A 277 28.38 36.37 -35.32
N MET A 278 28.67 37.48 -36.05
CA MET A 278 28.29 37.67 -37.44
C MET A 278 29.54 37.56 -38.31
N VAL A 279 29.50 36.62 -39.25
CA VAL A 279 30.56 36.45 -40.24
C VAL A 279 30.20 37.27 -41.48
N ASN A 280 31.07 38.20 -41.81
CA ASN A 280 30.90 39.12 -42.92
C ASN A 280 31.95 38.91 -44.04
N GLN A 281 31.51 38.87 -45.29
CA GLN A 281 32.40 38.91 -46.48
C GLN A 281 32.55 40.30 -46.96
N LYS A 282 33.71 40.62 -47.62
CA LYS A 282 33.92 41.88 -48.25
C LYS A 282 32.87 42.21 -49.29
N ASN A 283 32.30 43.40 -49.24
CA ASN A 283 31.38 43.89 -50.25
C ASN A 283 32.20 44.62 -51.36
N PRO A 284 32.17 44.12 -52.61
CA PRO A 284 32.86 44.77 -53.70
C PRO A 284 32.30 46.17 -54.03
N HIS A 285 31.04 46.42 -53.66
CA HIS A 285 30.37 47.72 -53.85
C HIS A 285 29.85 48.19 -52.48
N PRO A 286 30.73 48.80 -51.65
CA PRO A 286 30.30 49.26 -50.33
C PRO A 286 29.21 50.31 -50.43
N LEU A 287 28.29 50.34 -49.45
CA LEU A 287 27.26 51.37 -49.35
C LEU A 287 27.89 52.74 -49.15
N SER A 288 27.26 53.78 -49.73
CA SER A 288 27.72 55.17 -49.54
C SER A 288 27.72 55.51 -48.06
N GLY A 289 28.90 55.84 -47.49
CA GLY A 289 29.15 56.12 -46.09
C GLY A 289 29.76 54.98 -45.29
N ALA A 290 29.98 53.79 -45.89
CA ALA A 290 30.66 52.67 -45.23
C ALA A 290 32.12 52.98 -44.94
N MET A 291 32.64 52.61 -43.77
CA MET A 291 34.08 52.79 -43.44
C MET A 291 34.92 51.76 -44.20
N PRO A 292 35.83 52.07 -45.04
CA PRO A 292 36.63 51.19 -45.90
C PRO A 292 37.37 50.11 -45.09
N ASP A 293 37.85 50.46 -43.88
CA ASP A 293 38.66 49.61 -43.02
C ASP A 293 37.80 48.51 -42.31
N MET A 294 36.47 48.66 -42.24
CA MET A 294 35.57 47.71 -41.61
C MET A 294 34.92 46.76 -42.61
N ASN A 295 35.12 46.89 -43.89
CA ASN A 295 34.50 46.07 -44.92
C ASN A 295 34.99 44.64 -44.90
N GLY A 296 34.13 43.71 -44.49
CA GLY A 296 34.44 42.30 -44.36
C GLY A 296 34.93 41.92 -42.95
N MET A 297 34.82 42.79 -41.96
CA MET A 297 35.15 42.51 -40.59
C MET A 297 33.95 41.79 -39.92
N ASP A 298 34.24 40.71 -39.22
CA ASP A 298 33.26 40.03 -38.39
C ASP A 298 32.82 40.92 -37.24
N MET A 299 31.59 40.76 -36.82
CA MET A 299 30.99 41.54 -35.75
C MET A 299 30.60 40.64 -34.55
N PHE A 300 30.96 41.10 -33.38
CA PHE A 300 30.55 40.50 -32.12
C PHE A 300 29.52 41.41 -31.44
N MET A 301 28.32 40.86 -31.13
CA MET A 301 27.23 41.63 -30.56
C MET A 301 26.73 40.98 -29.28
N PRO A 302 26.97 41.56 -28.10
CA PRO A 302 26.29 41.14 -26.87
C PRO A 302 24.80 41.52 -26.94
N MET A 303 23.95 40.62 -26.53
CA MET A 303 22.51 40.81 -26.53
C MET A 303 21.91 40.62 -25.16
N MET A 304 20.92 41.42 -24.81
CA MET A 304 20.07 41.25 -23.66
C MET A 304 18.61 41.30 -24.12
N LYS A 305 17.85 40.28 -23.70
CA LYS A 305 16.41 40.20 -23.98
C LYS A 305 15.65 40.22 -22.65
N VAL A 306 14.60 41.02 -22.57
CA VAL A 306 13.72 41.11 -21.43
C VAL A 306 12.31 40.71 -21.88
N SER A 307 11.72 39.71 -21.25
CA SER A 307 10.33 39.30 -21.48
C SER A 307 9.43 39.94 -20.42
N LEU A 308 8.51 40.78 -20.85
CA LEU A 308 7.58 41.51 -19.96
C LEU A 308 6.20 40.87 -20.00
N PRO A 309 5.69 40.31 -18.87
CA PRO A 309 4.34 39.70 -18.80
C PRO A 309 3.28 40.81 -18.69
N ILE A 310 2.96 41.46 -19.79
CA ILE A 310 1.96 42.56 -19.86
C ILE A 310 0.54 42.04 -19.73
N TYR A 311 0.27 40.78 -20.13
CA TYR A 311 -1.03 40.17 -20.08
C TYR A 311 -1.33 39.57 -18.68
N ARG A 312 -1.67 40.44 -17.71
CA ARG A 312 -1.92 40.11 -16.31
C ARG A 312 -3.09 39.11 -16.10
N LYS A 313 -4.03 39.02 -17.07
CA LYS A 313 -5.19 38.16 -16.99
C LYS A 313 -4.80 36.69 -16.78
N LYS A 314 -3.74 36.21 -17.48
CA LYS A 314 -3.22 34.84 -17.33
C LYS A 314 -2.72 34.58 -15.91
N VAL A 315 -1.86 35.44 -15.40
CA VAL A 315 -1.27 35.32 -14.06
C VAL A 315 -2.34 35.35 -12.96
N ASN A 316 -3.31 36.29 -13.11
CA ASN A 316 -4.42 36.39 -12.15
C ASN A 316 -5.32 35.14 -12.17
N ALA A 317 -5.56 34.57 -13.36
CA ALA A 317 -6.34 33.34 -13.49
C ALA A 317 -5.61 32.14 -12.87
N GLU A 318 -4.31 31.97 -13.12
CA GLU A 318 -3.48 30.89 -12.53
C GLU A 318 -3.45 31.02 -11.00
N ARG A 319 -3.29 32.24 -10.47
CA ARG A 319 -3.34 32.49 -9.02
C ARG A 319 -4.69 32.16 -8.43
N LYS A 320 -5.78 32.60 -9.10
CA LYS A 320 -7.15 32.33 -8.64
C LYS A 320 -7.48 30.84 -8.70
N ALA A 321 -7.02 30.13 -9.73
CA ALA A 321 -7.17 28.68 -9.83
C ALA A 321 -6.47 27.98 -8.66
N ALA A 322 -5.25 28.36 -8.31
CA ALA A 322 -4.55 27.81 -7.16
C ALA A 322 -5.27 28.12 -5.84
N GLU A 323 -5.85 29.31 -5.65
CA GLU A 323 -6.67 29.64 -4.47
C GLU A 323 -7.90 28.74 -4.35
N LEU A 324 -8.60 28.50 -5.45
CA LEU A 324 -9.76 27.59 -5.46
C LEU A 324 -9.36 26.14 -5.20
N GLN A 325 -8.20 25.71 -5.69
CA GLN A 325 -7.63 24.38 -5.39
C GLN A 325 -7.28 24.24 -3.91
N ILE A 326 -6.72 25.26 -3.26
CA ILE A 326 -6.47 25.28 -1.81
C ILE A 326 -7.78 25.10 -1.05
N GLN A 327 -8.83 25.89 -1.37
CA GLN A 327 -10.13 25.77 -0.74
C GLN A 327 -10.74 24.37 -0.95
N ALA A 328 -10.71 23.87 -2.19
CA ALA A 328 -11.22 22.52 -2.51
C ALA A 328 -10.49 21.42 -1.73
N THR A 329 -9.16 21.54 -1.54
CA THR A 329 -8.39 20.57 -0.76
C THR A 329 -8.68 20.67 0.73
N GLN A 330 -8.92 21.87 1.28
CA GLN A 330 -9.34 22.05 2.67
C GLN A 330 -10.71 21.41 2.94
N GLU A 331 -11.67 21.59 2.05
CA GLU A 331 -12.99 20.91 2.14
C GLU A 331 -12.84 19.38 2.00
N ALA A 332 -11.97 18.92 1.12
CA ALA A 332 -11.66 17.49 0.98
C ALA A 332 -11.04 16.90 2.26
N TYR A 333 -10.16 17.66 2.93
CA TYR A 333 -9.59 17.28 4.22
C TYR A 333 -10.65 17.14 5.31
N LEU A 334 -11.54 18.13 5.44
CA LEU A 334 -12.64 18.09 6.41
C LEU A 334 -13.56 16.89 6.16
N ARG A 335 -13.97 16.70 4.90
CA ARG A 335 -14.77 15.53 4.49
C ARG A 335 -14.09 14.20 4.82
N LYS A 336 -12.78 14.07 4.54
CA LYS A 336 -12.04 12.84 4.85
C LYS A 336 -11.93 12.61 6.35
N LYS A 337 -11.69 13.67 7.12
CA LYS A 337 -11.65 13.63 8.60
C LYS A 337 -12.99 13.14 9.16
N ASP A 338 -14.12 13.71 8.70
CA ASP A 338 -15.45 13.32 9.17
C ASP A 338 -15.79 11.87 8.80
N ALA A 339 -15.41 11.43 7.59
CA ALA A 339 -15.56 10.06 7.16
C ALA A 339 -14.76 9.08 8.04
N LEU A 340 -13.51 9.41 8.35
CA LEU A 340 -12.67 8.61 9.24
C LEU A 340 -13.20 8.59 10.68
N GLN A 341 -13.75 9.70 11.17
CA GLN A 341 -14.36 9.74 12.50
C GLN A 341 -15.62 8.87 12.56
N THR A 342 -16.42 8.88 11.52
CA THR A 342 -17.60 8.01 11.40
C THR A 342 -17.19 6.54 11.38
N GLU A 343 -16.15 6.19 10.59
CA GLU A 343 -15.60 4.83 10.53
C GLU A 343 -15.04 4.40 11.89
N PHE A 344 -14.33 5.29 12.59
CA PHE A 344 -13.79 5.03 13.93
C PHE A 344 -14.88 4.70 14.96
N VAL A 345 -15.97 5.48 15.00
CA VAL A 345 -17.10 5.23 15.90
C VAL A 345 -17.79 3.91 15.57
N ALA A 346 -18.01 3.63 14.28
CA ALA A 346 -18.58 2.36 13.84
C ALA A 346 -17.68 1.17 14.23
N LEU A 347 -16.37 1.32 14.10
CA LEU A 347 -15.39 0.30 14.44
C LEU A 347 -15.40 -0.03 15.95
N GLN A 348 -15.50 0.97 16.82
CA GLN A 348 -15.63 0.76 18.27
C GLN A 348 -16.89 -0.04 18.61
N GLN A 349 -18.02 0.30 18.00
CA GLN A 349 -19.28 -0.41 18.19
C GLN A 349 -19.19 -1.86 17.70
N GLN A 350 -18.63 -2.08 16.50
CA GLN A 350 -18.47 -3.41 15.91
C GLN A 350 -17.54 -4.29 16.74
N MET A 351 -16.43 -3.76 17.28
CA MET A 351 -15.54 -4.51 18.17
C MET A 351 -16.24 -4.94 19.46
N SER A 352 -17.03 -4.05 20.05
CA SER A 352 -17.82 -4.38 21.25
C SER A 352 -18.84 -5.46 20.96
N ASP A 353 -19.53 -5.39 19.81
CA ASP A 353 -20.49 -6.39 19.38
C ASP A 353 -19.83 -7.76 19.10
N ALA A 354 -18.69 -7.78 18.42
CA ALA A 354 -17.93 -9.00 18.14
C ALA A 354 -17.50 -9.70 19.45
N LYS A 355 -17.04 -8.94 20.46
CA LYS A 355 -16.72 -9.51 21.79
C LYS A 355 -17.92 -10.17 22.44
N ARG A 356 -19.05 -9.48 22.50
CA ARG A 356 -20.28 -10.05 23.08
C ARG A 356 -20.72 -11.31 22.36
N LYS A 357 -20.61 -11.36 21.02
CA LYS A 357 -20.92 -12.54 20.21
C LYS A 357 -20.00 -13.71 20.54
N ILE A 358 -18.70 -13.47 20.69
CA ILE A 358 -17.73 -14.52 21.09
C ILE A 358 -18.10 -15.08 22.45
N GLU A 359 -18.38 -14.24 23.43
CA GLU A 359 -18.79 -14.66 24.77
C GLU A 359 -20.10 -15.47 24.73
N LEU A 360 -21.11 -14.99 23.99
CA LEU A 360 -22.37 -15.68 23.79
C LEU A 360 -22.16 -17.08 23.20
N TYR A 361 -21.43 -17.19 22.10
CA TYR A 361 -21.23 -18.48 21.45
C TYR A 361 -20.38 -19.44 22.29
N ASN A 362 -19.38 -18.97 23.02
CA ASN A 362 -18.62 -19.77 23.97
C ASN A 362 -19.56 -20.38 25.07
N HIS A 363 -20.45 -19.53 25.60
CA HIS A 363 -21.42 -20.00 26.60
C HIS A 363 -22.42 -21.02 26.01
N GLN A 364 -22.96 -20.72 24.82
CA GLN A 364 -23.88 -21.65 24.13
C GLN A 364 -23.20 -22.98 23.81
N ILE A 365 -21.97 -22.99 23.31
CA ILE A 365 -21.21 -24.21 23.02
C ILE A 365 -21.00 -25.03 24.29
N THR A 366 -20.70 -24.39 25.40
CA THR A 366 -20.56 -25.09 26.72
C THR A 366 -21.87 -25.75 27.15
N LEU A 367 -22.99 -25.03 27.01
CA LEU A 367 -24.32 -25.59 27.33
C LEU A 367 -24.68 -26.75 26.39
N LEU A 368 -24.45 -26.61 25.08
CA LEU A 368 -24.74 -27.64 24.09
C LEU A 368 -23.88 -28.89 24.30
N ASN A 369 -22.61 -28.76 24.71
CA ASN A 369 -21.74 -29.88 25.08
C ASN A 369 -22.32 -30.65 26.28
N ASN A 370 -22.75 -29.93 27.30
CA ASN A 370 -23.37 -30.55 28.48
C ASN A 370 -24.70 -31.25 28.12
N THR A 371 -25.54 -30.57 27.30
CA THR A 371 -26.79 -31.15 26.81
C THR A 371 -26.57 -32.44 26.02
N LEU A 372 -25.57 -32.42 25.13
CA LEU A 372 -25.21 -33.56 24.31
C LEU A 372 -24.79 -34.78 25.15
N ASN A 373 -23.94 -34.53 26.17
CA ASN A 373 -23.53 -35.60 27.11
C ASN A 373 -24.73 -36.22 27.88
N LEU A 374 -25.67 -35.39 28.31
CA LEU A 374 -26.89 -35.85 28.95
C LEU A 374 -27.78 -36.66 27.99
N LEU A 375 -28.04 -36.11 26.77
CA LEU A 375 -28.84 -36.77 25.75
C LEU A 375 -28.26 -38.14 25.32
N GLN A 376 -26.91 -38.24 25.25
CA GLN A 376 -26.26 -39.53 24.97
C GLN A 376 -26.56 -40.57 26.05
N THR A 377 -26.47 -40.15 27.33
CA THR A 377 -26.79 -41.06 28.47
C THR A 377 -28.26 -41.44 28.49
N GLU A 378 -29.17 -40.50 28.27
CA GLU A 378 -30.60 -40.70 28.21
C GLU A 378 -31.01 -41.59 27.03
N TYR A 379 -30.34 -41.41 25.87
CA TYR A 379 -30.56 -42.27 24.69
C TYR A 379 -30.19 -43.73 24.96
N ILE A 380 -29.04 -43.95 25.62
CA ILE A 380 -28.61 -45.30 26.03
C ILE A 380 -29.65 -45.93 26.96
N ASN A 381 -30.27 -45.16 27.83
CA ASN A 381 -31.33 -45.61 28.75
C ASN A 381 -32.73 -45.67 28.10
N GLY A 382 -32.88 -45.31 26.83
CA GLY A 382 -34.13 -45.33 26.08
C GLY A 382 -35.13 -44.21 26.42
N SER A 383 -34.65 -43.12 27.07
CA SER A 383 -35.49 -41.98 27.51
C SER A 383 -35.38 -40.76 26.62
N SER A 384 -34.41 -40.67 25.67
CA SER A 384 -34.34 -39.61 24.66
C SER A 384 -34.36 -40.15 23.23
N SER A 385 -34.56 -39.25 22.26
CA SER A 385 -34.59 -39.62 20.84
C SER A 385 -33.27 -39.32 20.12
N LEU A 386 -32.95 -40.09 19.09
CA LEU A 386 -31.81 -39.76 18.19
C LEU A 386 -31.99 -38.39 17.55
N THR A 387 -33.22 -37.97 17.27
CA THR A 387 -33.52 -36.67 16.66
C THR A 387 -33.01 -35.54 17.52
N ASP A 388 -33.16 -35.61 18.85
CA ASP A 388 -32.68 -34.56 19.78
C ASP A 388 -31.15 -34.47 19.78
N ILE A 389 -30.46 -35.61 19.73
CA ILE A 389 -28.99 -35.67 19.60
C ILE A 389 -28.53 -35.02 18.28
N LEU A 390 -29.14 -35.41 17.15
CA LEU A 390 -28.77 -34.88 15.85
C LEU A 390 -29.04 -33.36 15.74
N GLN A 391 -30.14 -32.89 16.32
CA GLN A 391 -30.46 -31.48 16.39
C GLN A 391 -29.42 -30.74 17.22
N THR A 392 -29.05 -31.21 18.40
CA THR A 392 -28.03 -30.60 19.26
C THR A 392 -26.66 -30.56 18.59
N LEU A 393 -26.29 -31.62 17.86
CA LEU A 393 -25.05 -31.63 17.07
C LEU A 393 -25.05 -30.57 15.97
N ARG A 394 -26.14 -30.38 15.24
CA ARG A 394 -26.28 -29.35 14.22
C ARG A 394 -26.17 -27.93 14.81
N GLU A 395 -26.85 -27.70 15.96
CA GLU A 395 -26.78 -26.44 16.69
C GLU A 395 -25.37 -26.18 17.22
N GLN A 396 -24.65 -27.18 17.67
CA GLN A 396 -23.26 -27.07 18.11
C GLN A 396 -22.34 -26.64 16.96
N ILE A 397 -22.41 -27.29 15.80
CA ILE A 397 -21.62 -26.96 14.63
C ILE A 397 -21.92 -25.53 14.17
N ASP A 398 -23.18 -25.11 14.17
CA ASP A 398 -23.57 -23.75 13.78
C ASP A 398 -23.02 -22.69 14.75
N ASN A 399 -23.05 -22.97 16.07
CA ASN A 399 -22.46 -22.10 17.08
C ASN A 399 -20.92 -22.04 17.00
N GLU A 400 -20.25 -23.18 16.76
CA GLU A 400 -18.80 -23.21 16.54
C GLU A 400 -18.39 -22.42 15.30
N ARG A 401 -19.14 -22.55 14.20
CA ARG A 401 -18.93 -21.73 13.00
C ARG A 401 -19.10 -20.24 13.30
N LYS A 402 -20.22 -19.86 13.95
CA LYS A 402 -20.49 -18.45 14.33
C LYS A 402 -19.43 -17.90 15.29
N ARG A 403 -18.91 -18.72 16.19
CA ARG A 403 -17.80 -18.36 17.07
C ARG A 403 -16.52 -18.06 16.26
N SER A 404 -16.13 -18.99 15.38
CA SER A 404 -14.94 -18.82 14.52
C SER A 404 -15.04 -17.57 13.64
N ASP A 405 -16.21 -17.36 13.01
CA ASP A 405 -16.51 -16.17 12.21
C ASP A 405 -16.42 -14.88 13.06
N SER A 406 -16.92 -14.91 14.31
CA SER A 406 -16.88 -13.75 15.22
C SER A 406 -15.45 -13.45 15.71
N VAL A 407 -14.63 -14.47 15.96
CA VAL A 407 -13.22 -14.32 16.32
C VAL A 407 -12.42 -13.72 15.14
N ALA A 408 -12.62 -14.25 13.94
CA ALA A 408 -11.98 -13.71 12.74
C ALA A 408 -12.42 -12.26 12.49
N ALA A 409 -13.72 -11.97 12.64
CA ALA A 409 -14.24 -10.61 12.53
C ALA A 409 -13.58 -9.65 13.54
N LEU A 410 -13.43 -10.05 14.81
CA LEU A 410 -12.73 -9.24 15.81
C LEU A 410 -11.27 -8.98 15.41
N CYS A 411 -10.55 -10.01 14.94
CA CYS A 411 -9.19 -9.86 14.47
C CYS A 411 -9.08 -8.88 13.30
N LEU A 412 -10.05 -8.91 12.37
CA LEU A 412 -10.13 -7.99 11.23
C LEU A 412 -10.45 -6.56 11.65
N LEU A 413 -11.34 -6.37 12.64
CA LEU A 413 -11.64 -5.05 13.19
C LEU A 413 -10.41 -4.43 13.88
N VAL A 414 -9.63 -5.25 14.60
CA VAL A 414 -8.33 -4.82 15.17
C VAL A 414 -7.36 -4.44 14.05
N ALA A 415 -7.27 -5.25 12.98
CA ALA A 415 -6.43 -4.94 11.81
C ALA A 415 -6.87 -3.65 11.09
N GLN A 416 -8.18 -3.37 11.03
CA GLN A 416 -8.71 -2.13 10.48
C GLN A 416 -8.32 -0.92 11.32
N TYR A 417 -8.34 -1.01 12.65
CA TYR A 417 -7.81 0.04 13.51
C TYR A 417 -6.31 0.25 13.32
N GLU A 418 -5.54 -0.84 13.25
CA GLU A 418 -4.10 -0.78 12.96
C GLU A 418 -3.79 -0.12 11.60
N LYS A 419 -4.65 -0.36 10.59
CA LYS A 419 -4.61 0.36 9.32
C LYS A 419 -4.86 1.86 9.50
N MET A 420 -5.86 2.24 10.31
CA MET A 420 -6.19 3.66 10.55
C MET A 420 -5.06 4.43 11.25
N ILE A 421 -4.31 3.79 12.15
CA ILE A 421 -3.15 4.39 12.85
C ILE A 421 -1.82 4.15 12.12
N SER A 422 -1.84 3.56 10.93
CA SER A 422 -0.64 3.27 10.12
C SER A 422 0.42 2.41 10.82
N LYS A 423 0.00 1.45 11.64
CA LYS A 423 0.91 0.60 12.43
C LYS A 423 1.91 -0.16 11.57
N TYR A 424 1.51 -0.62 10.39
CA TYR A 424 2.36 -1.34 9.44
C TYR A 424 2.82 -0.42 8.32
N ASP A 425 3.53 0.64 8.69
CA ASP A 425 4.15 1.55 7.73
C ASP A 425 5.57 1.08 7.39
N TYR A 426 5.77 0.67 6.14
CA TYR A 426 7.06 0.16 5.64
C TYR A 426 7.98 1.26 5.11
N SER A 427 7.55 2.52 5.09
CA SER A 427 8.34 3.63 4.57
C SER A 427 9.66 3.86 5.32
N SER A 428 9.74 3.41 6.58
CA SER A 428 10.93 3.50 7.42
C SER A 428 11.96 2.37 7.20
N GLN A 429 11.62 1.35 6.37
CA GLN A 429 12.48 0.17 6.16
C GLN A 429 13.16 0.16 4.77
N GLN A 430 12.92 1.15 3.93
CA GLN A 430 13.57 1.41 2.64
C GLN A 430 14.45 2.65 2.72
#